data_0d8af4c2054de6a87c1ac0dc1a5e4264
#
_entry.id   0d8af4c2054de6a87c1ac0dc1a5e4264
#
_cell.length_a   1.000
_cell.length_b   1.000
_cell.length_c   1.000
_cell.angle_alpha   90.00
_cell.angle_beta   90.00
_cell.angle_gamma   90.00
#
_symmetry.space_group_name_H-M   'P 1'
#
loop_
_entity.id
_entity.type
_entity.pdbx_description
1 polymer ?
#
loop_
_entity_poly.entity_id
_entity_poly.type
_entity_poly.pdbx_seq_one_letter_code
_entity_poly.pdbx_strand_id
1 'polypeptide(L)'
;MKNETTALNPIDRMIDFLTTHYAFRYNTVMNCTEYRPVDSPVGSFEPLDSRTRRRIILEVQREGIEVSQNDIRSYIDSDYVRQYDPVGDYLAECEGVWDGHDHIGDLALTVPTDTPLWREWFTTWLLAMVSQWQNQSSRLYGNSVAPLLIRHKATTKARSAVACCPML
;
A
#
# COMPACT_ATOMS: atom_id res chain seq x y z
N MET A 1 32.11 -31.61 31.06
CA MET A 1 31.55 -30.45 30.35
C MET A 1 30.24 -30.89 29.66
N LYS A 2 29.09 -30.55 30.24
CA LYS A 2 27.80 -30.84 29.65
C LYS A 2 27.56 -29.81 28.59
N ASN A 3 27.47 -30.20 27.32
CA ASN A 3 26.91 -29.36 26.26
C ASN A 3 25.41 -29.22 26.54
N GLU A 4 25.03 -28.13 27.16
CA GLU A 4 23.66 -27.66 27.13
C GLU A 4 23.35 -27.20 25.69
N THR A 5 22.77 -28.10 24.93
CA THR A 5 22.03 -27.74 23.72
C THR A 5 20.86 -26.92 24.22
N THR A 6 20.99 -25.58 24.17
CA THR A 6 19.91 -24.66 24.52
C THR A 6 18.76 -24.95 23.56
N ALA A 7 17.76 -25.71 24.02
CA ALA A 7 16.56 -25.93 23.27
C ALA A 7 15.94 -24.54 22.99
N LEU A 8 15.82 -24.18 21.72
CA LEU A 8 15.16 -22.92 21.30
C LEU A 8 13.79 -22.81 21.95
N ASN A 9 13.47 -21.64 22.46
CA ASN A 9 12.15 -21.34 22.99
C ASN A 9 11.08 -21.67 21.92
N PRO A 10 9.92 -22.25 22.29
CA PRO A 10 8.84 -22.52 21.35
C PRO A 10 8.46 -21.34 20.45
N ILE A 11 8.53 -20.11 20.97
CA ILE A 11 8.28 -18.89 20.19
C ILE A 11 9.36 -18.69 19.12
N ASP A 12 10.64 -18.88 19.46
CA ASP A 12 11.74 -18.73 18.49
C ASP A 12 11.61 -19.81 17.38
N ARG A 13 11.26 -21.04 17.74
CA ARG A 13 10.99 -22.11 16.76
C ARG A 13 9.82 -21.78 15.85
N MET A 14 8.78 -21.14 16.36
CA MET A 14 7.64 -20.66 15.57
C MET A 14 8.07 -19.56 14.60
N ILE A 15 8.85 -18.59 15.06
CA ILE A 15 9.35 -17.49 14.22
C ILE A 15 10.25 -18.06 13.11
N ASP A 16 11.16 -18.98 13.43
CA ASP A 16 12.03 -19.64 12.46
C ASP A 16 11.21 -20.42 11.42
N PHE A 17 10.20 -21.16 11.85
CA PHE A 17 9.29 -21.85 10.93
C PHE A 17 8.58 -20.87 9.99
N LEU A 18 7.96 -19.82 10.56
CA LEU A 18 7.20 -18.85 9.81
C LEU A 18 8.09 -18.09 8.78
N THR A 19 9.27 -17.67 9.18
CA THR A 19 10.20 -16.94 8.29
C THR A 19 10.84 -17.84 7.24
N THR A 20 10.98 -19.13 7.52
CA THR A 20 11.50 -20.11 6.53
C THR A 20 10.47 -20.40 5.44
N HIS A 21 9.18 -20.48 5.77
CA HIS A 21 8.15 -20.88 4.82
C HIS A 21 7.38 -19.71 4.22
N TYR A 22 7.32 -18.58 4.92
CA TYR A 22 6.52 -17.42 4.53
C TYR A 22 7.29 -16.11 4.66
N ALA A 23 7.16 -15.26 3.67
CA ALA A 23 7.51 -13.85 3.79
C ALA A 23 6.26 -13.05 4.12
N PHE A 24 6.31 -12.27 5.19
CA PHE A 24 5.23 -11.36 5.60
C PHE A 24 5.67 -9.92 5.43
N ARG A 25 4.71 -9.04 5.12
CA ARG A 25 4.87 -7.60 5.19
C ARG A 25 3.53 -6.93 5.55
N TYR A 26 3.58 -5.81 6.22
CA TYR A 26 2.40 -5.03 6.54
C TYR A 26 2.26 -3.89 5.55
N ASN A 27 1.23 -3.93 4.70
CA ASN A 27 0.93 -2.89 3.73
C ASN A 27 0.22 -1.72 4.41
N THR A 28 0.91 -0.57 4.52
CA THR A 28 0.42 0.61 5.24
C THR A 28 -0.75 1.29 4.52
N VAL A 29 -0.81 1.19 3.19
CA VAL A 29 -1.89 1.78 2.38
C VAL A 29 -3.16 0.94 2.45
N MET A 30 -3.01 -0.39 2.32
CA MET A 30 -4.14 -1.33 2.40
C MET A 30 -4.54 -1.65 3.83
N ASN A 31 -3.73 -1.25 4.82
CA ASN A 31 -3.91 -1.51 6.25
C ASN A 31 -4.13 -3.00 6.54
N CYS A 32 -3.31 -3.85 5.93
CA CYS A 32 -3.40 -5.30 6.09
C CYS A 32 -2.03 -5.97 5.98
N THR A 33 -1.88 -7.11 6.66
CA THR A 33 -0.72 -7.96 6.48
C THR A 33 -0.86 -8.73 5.16
N GLU A 34 0.18 -8.69 4.35
CA GLU A 34 0.35 -9.48 3.14
C GLU A 34 1.35 -10.60 3.39
N TYR A 35 1.20 -11.69 2.67
CA TYR A 35 2.10 -12.83 2.76
C TYR A 35 2.46 -13.37 1.37
N ARG A 36 3.56 -14.12 1.32
CA ARG A 36 4.00 -14.88 0.16
C ARG A 36 4.72 -16.14 0.64
N PRO A 37 4.45 -17.33 0.06
CA PRO A 37 5.30 -18.50 0.29
C PRO A 37 6.73 -18.25 -0.21
N VAL A 38 7.73 -18.63 0.57
CA VAL A 38 9.15 -18.43 0.20
C VAL A 38 9.53 -19.26 -1.03
N ASP A 39 8.96 -20.46 -1.17
CA ASP A 39 9.18 -21.36 -2.31
C ASP A 39 8.58 -20.86 -3.64
N SER A 40 7.81 -19.76 -3.60
CA SER A 40 7.22 -19.15 -4.80
C SER A 40 7.92 -17.82 -5.12
N PRO A 41 9.13 -17.83 -5.71
CA PRO A 41 9.93 -16.63 -5.96
C PRO A 41 9.27 -15.66 -6.97
N VAL A 42 8.35 -16.14 -7.78
CA VAL A 42 7.62 -15.36 -8.79
C VAL A 42 6.25 -14.87 -8.26
N GLY A 43 5.85 -15.31 -7.06
CA GLY A 43 4.56 -14.95 -6.47
C GLY A 43 4.53 -13.49 -5.96
N SER A 44 3.49 -12.77 -6.33
CA SER A 44 3.17 -11.48 -5.70
C SER A 44 2.76 -11.70 -4.23
N PHE A 45 2.97 -10.68 -3.40
CA PHE A 45 2.36 -10.67 -2.07
C PHE A 45 0.85 -10.57 -2.19
N GLU A 46 0.14 -11.36 -1.41
CA GLU A 46 -1.32 -11.40 -1.35
C GLU A 46 -1.80 -11.03 0.06
N PRO A 47 -2.96 -10.38 0.18
CA PRO A 47 -3.55 -10.11 1.49
C PRO A 47 -3.76 -11.39 2.28
N LEU A 48 -3.36 -11.39 3.55
CA LEU A 48 -3.52 -12.52 4.45
C LEU A 48 -4.95 -12.63 4.94
N ASP A 49 -5.75 -13.41 4.24
CA ASP A 49 -7.14 -13.66 4.63
C ASP A 49 -7.25 -14.59 5.86
N SER A 50 -8.43 -14.66 6.45
CA SER A 50 -8.67 -15.46 7.64
C SER A 50 -8.55 -16.97 7.39
N ARG A 51 -8.77 -17.43 6.16
CA ARG A 51 -8.65 -18.85 5.79
C ARG A 51 -7.18 -19.26 5.70
N THR A 52 -6.38 -18.47 5.04
CA THR A 52 -4.92 -18.67 4.93
C THR A 52 -4.25 -18.59 6.29
N ARG A 53 -4.64 -17.60 7.11
CA ARG A 53 -4.14 -17.48 8.49
C ARG A 53 -4.40 -18.76 9.30
N ARG A 54 -5.60 -19.34 9.20
CA ARG A 54 -5.92 -20.62 9.88
C ARG A 54 -5.10 -21.78 9.34
N ARG A 55 -4.83 -21.82 8.03
CA ARG A 55 -3.96 -22.83 7.42
C ARG A 55 -2.54 -22.74 8.00
N ILE A 56 -1.95 -21.57 8.06
CA ILE A 56 -0.62 -21.34 8.62
C ILE A 56 -0.56 -21.76 10.09
N ILE A 57 -1.57 -21.43 10.89
CA ILE A 57 -1.66 -21.87 12.28
C ILE A 57 -1.64 -23.40 12.38
N LEU A 58 -2.39 -24.09 11.55
CA LEU A 58 -2.42 -25.56 11.55
C LEU A 58 -1.09 -26.16 11.11
N GLU A 59 -0.38 -25.52 10.18
CA GLU A 59 0.95 -25.99 9.73
C GLU A 59 1.98 -25.88 10.86
N VAL A 60 2.02 -24.77 11.59
CA VAL A 60 2.88 -24.59 12.77
C VAL A 60 2.59 -25.66 13.83
N GLN A 61 1.31 -25.95 14.09
CA GLN A 61 0.91 -26.97 15.07
C GLN A 61 1.28 -28.40 14.62
N ARG A 62 1.20 -28.69 13.31
CA ARG A 62 1.60 -30.01 12.76
C ARG A 62 3.09 -30.27 12.85
N GLU A 63 3.92 -29.22 12.84
CA GLU A 63 5.36 -29.33 13.11
C GLU A 63 5.70 -29.62 14.59
N GLY A 64 4.69 -29.80 15.45
CA GLY A 64 4.89 -30.05 16.84
C GLY A 64 5.48 -28.90 17.64
N ILE A 65 5.25 -27.66 17.18
CA ILE A 65 5.65 -26.45 17.88
C ILE A 65 4.55 -26.10 18.88
N GLU A 66 4.88 -26.17 20.18
CA GLU A 66 3.95 -25.97 21.28
C GLU A 66 3.74 -24.45 21.54
N VAL A 67 2.97 -23.79 20.64
CA VAL A 67 2.56 -22.40 20.77
C VAL A 67 1.05 -22.26 20.62
N SER A 68 0.50 -21.23 21.24
CA SER A 68 -0.91 -20.92 21.10
C SER A 68 -1.22 -20.26 19.75
N GLN A 69 -2.48 -20.34 19.30
CA GLN A 69 -2.92 -19.60 18.11
C GLN A 69 -2.76 -18.09 18.27
N ASN A 70 -2.85 -17.59 19.52
CA ASN A 70 -2.68 -16.17 19.80
C ASN A 70 -1.21 -15.74 19.64
N ASP A 71 -0.24 -16.58 19.97
CA ASP A 71 1.18 -16.26 19.78
C ASP A 71 1.48 -16.07 18.28
N ILE A 72 0.96 -16.98 17.44
CA ILE A 72 1.12 -16.89 15.98
C ILE A 72 0.46 -15.61 15.44
N ARG A 73 -0.75 -15.30 15.90
CA ARG A 73 -1.44 -14.06 15.51
C ARG A 73 -0.69 -12.82 15.97
N SER A 74 -0.23 -12.81 17.22
CA SER A 74 0.52 -11.70 17.79
C SER A 74 1.80 -11.41 17.02
N TYR A 75 2.50 -12.43 16.55
CA TYR A 75 3.65 -12.26 15.69
C TYR A 75 3.27 -11.63 14.33
N ILE A 76 2.26 -12.20 13.66
CA ILE A 76 1.82 -11.75 12.32
C ILE A 76 1.26 -10.31 12.35
N ASP A 77 0.61 -9.93 13.44
CA ASP A 77 -0.05 -8.63 13.59
C ASP A 77 0.84 -7.61 14.36
N SER A 78 2.10 -7.96 14.67
CA SER A 78 3.05 -7.09 15.37
C SER A 78 3.99 -6.35 14.42
N ASP A 79 4.77 -5.45 14.98
CA ASP A 79 5.85 -4.71 14.31
C ASP A 79 7.11 -5.56 14.00
N TYR A 80 7.14 -6.83 14.41
CA TYR A 80 8.11 -7.80 13.90
C TYR A 80 7.96 -8.04 12.40
N VAL A 81 6.75 -7.86 11.86
CA VAL A 81 6.48 -7.90 10.42
C VAL A 81 6.85 -6.57 9.80
N ARG A 82 7.79 -6.61 8.83
CA ARG A 82 8.27 -5.40 8.15
C ARG A 82 7.13 -4.59 7.55
N GLN A 83 7.11 -3.29 7.82
CA GLN A 83 6.21 -2.37 7.15
C GLN A 83 6.62 -2.17 5.68
N TYR A 84 5.62 -2.04 4.83
CA TYR A 84 5.75 -1.79 3.40
C TYR A 84 4.81 -0.64 3.02
N ASP A 85 5.40 0.43 2.52
CA ASP A 85 4.67 1.58 1.99
C ASP A 85 4.85 1.64 0.46
N PRO A 86 3.92 1.05 -0.31
CA PRO A 86 4.04 1.00 -1.77
C PRO A 86 4.05 2.39 -2.43
N VAL A 87 3.42 3.37 -1.80
CA VAL A 87 3.39 4.74 -2.34
C VAL A 87 4.68 5.47 -2.00
N GLY A 88 5.13 5.37 -0.74
CA GLY A 88 6.39 5.97 -0.30
C GLY A 88 7.59 5.40 -1.05
N ASP A 89 7.65 4.08 -1.20
CA ASP A 89 8.72 3.39 -1.96
C ASP A 89 8.72 3.85 -3.42
N TYR A 90 7.56 3.92 -4.09
CA TYR A 90 7.45 4.41 -5.47
C TYR A 90 7.90 5.87 -5.61
N LEU A 91 7.50 6.74 -4.69
CA LEU A 91 7.90 8.15 -4.72
C LEU A 91 9.40 8.31 -4.46
N ALA A 92 9.98 7.48 -3.61
CA ALA A 92 11.43 7.47 -3.37
C ALA A 92 12.21 7.01 -4.63
N GLU A 93 11.69 6.04 -5.37
CA GLU A 93 12.28 5.62 -6.66
C GLU A 93 12.21 6.72 -7.72
N CYS A 94 11.22 7.61 -7.65
CA CYS A 94 11.08 8.76 -8.56
C CYS A 94 11.96 9.95 -8.16
N GLU A 95 12.61 9.93 -7.00
CA GLU A 95 13.45 11.02 -6.54
C GLU A 95 14.66 11.23 -7.49
N GLY A 96 14.83 12.46 -7.95
CA GLY A 96 15.95 12.84 -8.82
C GLY A 96 15.83 12.39 -10.30
N VAL A 97 14.73 11.75 -10.69
CA VAL A 97 14.50 11.26 -12.07
C VAL A 97 13.82 12.32 -12.94
N TRP A 98 13.46 13.48 -12.38
CA TRP A 98 12.76 14.52 -13.13
C TRP A 98 13.64 15.07 -14.27
N ASP A 99 13.11 15.06 -15.49
CA ASP A 99 13.75 15.49 -16.73
C ASP A 99 13.63 17.00 -17.00
N GLY A 100 12.99 17.76 -16.10
CA GLY A 100 12.73 19.20 -16.25
C GLY A 100 11.48 19.53 -17.06
N HIS A 101 10.72 18.53 -17.53
CA HIS A 101 9.52 18.71 -18.33
C HIS A 101 8.26 18.81 -17.46
N ASP A 102 7.27 19.63 -17.90
CA ASP A 102 5.99 19.80 -17.18
C ASP A 102 4.98 18.69 -17.57
N HIS A 103 5.25 17.47 -17.13
CA HIS A 103 4.36 16.34 -17.37
C HIS A 103 2.96 16.51 -16.79
N ILE A 104 2.82 17.26 -15.69
CA ILE A 104 1.51 17.53 -15.08
C ILE A 104 0.69 18.45 -15.98
N GLY A 105 1.33 19.49 -16.53
CA GLY A 105 0.70 20.38 -17.48
C GLY A 105 0.24 19.66 -18.74
N ASP A 106 1.06 18.77 -19.28
CA ASP A 106 0.71 17.97 -20.44
C ASP A 106 -0.45 17.02 -20.15
N LEU A 107 -0.43 16.37 -18.99
CA LEU A 107 -1.54 15.51 -18.57
C LEU A 107 -2.84 16.33 -18.44
N ALA A 108 -2.78 17.54 -17.90
CA ALA A 108 -3.95 18.41 -17.81
C ALA A 108 -4.53 18.76 -19.19
N LEU A 109 -3.67 18.96 -20.20
CA LEU A 109 -4.08 19.26 -21.57
C LEU A 109 -4.75 18.09 -22.29
N THR A 110 -4.61 16.86 -21.83
CA THR A 110 -5.34 15.71 -22.38
C THR A 110 -6.84 15.78 -22.15
N VAL A 111 -7.27 16.56 -21.17
CA VAL A 111 -8.69 16.78 -20.85
C VAL A 111 -9.21 17.98 -21.64
N PRO A 112 -10.07 17.76 -22.65
CA PRO A 112 -10.64 18.86 -23.42
C PRO A 112 -11.61 19.66 -22.54
N THR A 113 -11.30 20.93 -22.33
CA THR A 113 -12.10 21.83 -21.50
C THR A 113 -12.00 23.27 -22.02
N ASP A 114 -13.09 24.03 -21.86
CA ASP A 114 -13.13 25.47 -22.16
C ASP A 114 -12.74 26.30 -20.90
N THR A 115 -12.37 25.67 -19.78
CA THR A 115 -12.03 26.33 -18.51
C THR A 115 -10.58 26.84 -18.56
N PRO A 116 -10.31 28.15 -18.59
CA PRO A 116 -8.96 28.69 -18.78
C PRO A 116 -8.02 28.36 -17.60
N LEU A 117 -8.55 28.19 -16.38
CA LEU A 117 -7.78 27.91 -15.17
C LEU A 117 -7.62 26.40 -14.91
N TRP A 118 -8.08 25.52 -15.82
CA TRP A 118 -8.06 24.08 -15.63
C TRP A 118 -6.66 23.55 -15.31
N ARG A 119 -5.64 23.97 -16.06
CA ARG A 119 -4.27 23.54 -15.86
C ARG A 119 -3.75 23.85 -14.45
N GLU A 120 -4.00 25.08 -13.97
CA GLU A 120 -3.58 25.50 -12.63
C GLU A 120 -4.30 24.71 -11.53
N TRP A 121 -5.62 24.53 -11.67
CA TRP A 121 -6.43 23.78 -10.71
C TRP A 121 -6.03 22.32 -10.67
N PHE A 122 -5.81 21.69 -11.82
CA PHE A 122 -5.38 20.31 -11.92
C PHE A 122 -4.00 20.10 -11.29
N THR A 123 -3.04 20.99 -11.57
CA THR A 123 -1.71 20.95 -10.98
C THR A 123 -1.77 21.10 -9.46
N THR A 124 -2.53 22.08 -8.97
CA THR A 124 -2.69 22.30 -7.53
C THR A 124 -3.33 21.09 -6.84
N TRP A 125 -4.36 20.51 -7.46
CA TRP A 125 -5.02 19.32 -6.93
C TRP A 125 -4.07 18.11 -6.87
N LEU A 126 -3.31 17.86 -7.96
CA LEU A 126 -2.41 16.71 -8.02
C LEU A 126 -1.27 16.84 -7.00
N LEU A 127 -0.67 18.03 -6.87
CA LEU A 127 0.37 18.28 -5.87
C LEU A 127 -0.16 18.13 -4.45
N ALA A 128 -1.38 18.60 -4.18
CA ALA A 128 -2.02 18.43 -2.88
C ALA A 128 -2.29 16.94 -2.57
N MET A 129 -2.66 16.15 -3.57
CA MET A 129 -2.86 14.71 -3.44
C MET A 129 -1.53 14.00 -3.10
N VAL A 130 -0.45 14.30 -3.81
CA VAL A 130 0.88 13.71 -3.55
C VAL A 130 1.39 14.11 -2.16
N SER A 131 1.21 15.36 -1.74
CA SER A 131 1.56 15.82 -0.40
C SER A 131 0.83 15.05 0.70
N GLN A 132 -0.41 14.62 0.45
CA GLN A 132 -1.13 13.74 1.39
C GLN A 132 -0.55 12.32 1.43
N TRP A 133 -0.19 11.76 0.29
CA TRP A 133 0.44 10.44 0.22
C TRP A 133 1.75 10.39 1.00
N GLN A 134 2.52 11.50 0.98
CA GLN A 134 3.75 11.64 1.75
C GLN A 134 3.53 11.97 3.22
N ASN A 135 2.29 12.07 3.67
CA ASN A 135 1.93 12.47 5.04
C ASN A 135 2.54 13.82 5.49
N GLN A 136 2.90 14.66 4.52
CA GLN A 136 3.52 15.97 4.76
C GLN A 136 2.52 17.09 5.04
N SER A 137 1.22 16.80 4.89
CA SER A 137 0.20 17.81 5.20
C SER A 137 0.06 17.94 6.72
N SER A 138 0.36 19.11 7.25
CA SER A 138 0.11 19.49 8.64
C SER A 138 -1.39 19.61 8.99
N ARG A 139 -2.27 19.28 8.05
CA ARG A 139 -3.72 19.35 8.23
C ARG A 139 -4.25 18.03 8.77
N LEU A 140 -5.01 18.12 9.85
CA LEU A 140 -5.75 17.00 10.48
C LEU A 140 -6.79 16.35 9.55
N TYR A 141 -7.12 17.00 8.43
CA TYR A 141 -8.12 16.55 7.48
C TYR A 141 -7.51 16.46 6.09
N GLY A 142 -7.81 15.37 5.39
CA GLY A 142 -7.40 15.16 4.02
C GLY A 142 -7.96 16.22 3.06
N ASN A 143 -7.36 16.34 1.88
CA ASN A 143 -7.88 17.18 0.81
C ASN A 143 -9.20 16.59 0.30
N SER A 144 -10.31 17.25 0.58
CA SER A 144 -11.66 16.82 0.13
C SER A 144 -12.04 17.33 -1.26
N VAL A 145 -11.09 17.93 -1.99
CA VAL A 145 -11.32 18.39 -3.35
C VAL A 145 -11.02 17.29 -4.35
N ALA A 146 -11.95 17.02 -5.26
CA ALA A 146 -11.77 16.10 -6.38
C ALA A 146 -12.18 16.78 -7.68
N PRO A 147 -11.44 16.59 -8.79
CA PRO A 147 -11.86 17.08 -10.10
C PRO A 147 -13.04 16.23 -10.59
N LEU A 148 -14.14 16.89 -10.95
CA LEU A 148 -15.32 16.23 -11.52
C LEU A 148 -15.32 16.43 -13.04
N LEU A 149 -15.16 15.34 -13.79
CA LEU A 149 -15.25 15.34 -15.24
C LEU A 149 -16.66 14.96 -15.66
N ILE A 150 -17.41 15.93 -16.22
CA ILE A 150 -18.77 15.73 -16.68
C ILE A 150 -18.76 15.61 -18.20
N ARG A 151 -19.22 14.45 -18.71
CA ARG A 151 -19.47 14.26 -20.13
C ARG A 151 -20.95 14.46 -20.42
N HIS A 152 -21.29 15.48 -21.18
CA HIS A 152 -22.63 15.57 -21.75
C HIS A 152 -22.82 14.46 -22.79
N LYS A 153 -23.89 13.67 -22.68
CA LYS A 153 -24.29 12.73 -23.73
C LYS A 153 -24.60 13.54 -24.98
N ALA A 154 -23.65 13.64 -25.90
CA ALA A 154 -23.86 14.42 -27.10
C ALA A 154 -24.63 13.65 -28.12
N THR A 155 -25.71 14.24 -28.59
CA THR A 155 -26.07 14.17 -30.00
C THR A 155 -24.92 14.86 -30.78
N THR A 156 -24.02 14.07 -31.36
CA THR A 156 -23.10 14.43 -32.45
C THR A 156 -22.04 15.52 -32.26
N LYS A 157 -21.45 15.77 -31.12
CA LYS A 157 -20.07 16.28 -30.97
C LYS A 157 -19.72 16.37 -29.48
N ALA A 158 -18.82 15.50 -29.02
CA ALA A 158 -18.45 15.47 -27.60
C ALA A 158 -17.62 16.72 -27.23
N ARG A 159 -18.18 17.59 -26.40
CA ARG A 159 -17.42 18.56 -25.60
C ARG A 159 -17.49 18.08 -24.15
N SER A 160 -16.36 17.84 -23.53
CA SER A 160 -16.29 17.60 -22.08
C SER A 160 -16.18 18.93 -21.36
N ALA A 161 -17.08 19.17 -20.42
CA ALA A 161 -16.98 20.30 -19.50
C ALA A 161 -16.38 19.80 -18.17
N VAL A 162 -15.42 20.53 -17.65
CA VAL A 162 -14.82 20.28 -16.33
C VAL A 162 -15.37 21.30 -15.35
N ALA A 163 -16.04 20.85 -14.32
CA ALA A 163 -16.45 21.69 -13.20
C ALA A 163 -15.62 21.33 -11.96
N CYS A 164 -14.90 22.30 -11.41
CA CYS A 164 -14.30 22.22 -10.10
C CYS A 164 -15.31 22.77 -9.09
N CYS A 165 -15.82 21.92 -8.20
CA CYS A 165 -16.68 22.37 -7.12
C CYS A 165 -15.82 22.55 -5.86
N PRO A 166 -15.57 23.76 -5.36
CA PRO A 166 -15.00 23.95 -4.03
C PRO A 166 -16.09 23.64 -3.01
N MET A 167 -15.89 22.61 -2.21
CA MET A 167 -16.68 22.42 -1.01
C MET A 167 -16.14 23.37 0.09
N LEU A 168 -17.02 24.21 0.59
CA LEU A 168 -16.86 25.07 1.76
C LEU A 168 -16.70 24.25 3.04
#